data_e78ad724823c49755adba65f95deb4de
#
_entry.id   e78ad724823c49755adba65f95deb4de
#
_cell.length_a   1.000
_cell.length_b   1.000
_cell.length_c   1.000
_cell.angle_alpha   90.00
_cell.angle_beta   90.00
_cell.angle_gamma   90.00
#
_symmetry.space_group_name_H-M   'P 1'
#
loop_
_entity.id
_entity.type
_entity.pdbx_description
1 polymer ?
#
loop_
_entity_poly.entity_id
_entity_poly.type
_entity_poly.pdbx_seq_one_letter_code
_entity_poly.pdbx_strand_id
1 'polypeptide(L)'
;MGQKGPSFANVYTGKALIADPIYQYAWFTVPAPDDFPNEKTEKDLIDSAWVQRLRRIHQLQSARWVYPAAEHSRFQHSIGTMHIAGEFGKYLYESLRQICPDIPSIHFIEEFLRVAGLLHDVGHGPFGHFFDDHFLDQFGLTHEVLGQAIVKRKLGRLIRDIRRSPSGSFARGERLEPEQIAYLIKMPEGKDRMKPRWLQLLRQLFSGIYTVDNLDYVQRDAYMTGFSLDIVDITRLRFYTFFTREGLTLHQAGTSALSRFLNARLNLYSNVYYHRTTRALDLHLQEIFRDTMNILFPYDPSVRLDRYLELDEW
;
A
#
# COMPACT_ATOMS: atom_id res chain seq x y z
N MET A 1 -34.93 -5.81 35.44
CA MET A 1 -34.21 -5.26 34.30
C MET A 1 -33.00 -6.14 34.01
N GLY A 2 -33.10 -7.08 33.06
CA GLY A 2 -32.03 -8.01 32.75
C GLY A 2 -30.93 -7.28 31.99
N GLN A 3 -29.72 -7.26 32.52
CA GLN A 3 -28.53 -6.89 31.74
C GLN A 3 -28.37 -7.93 30.61
N LYS A 4 -28.61 -7.52 29.38
CA LYS A 4 -28.20 -8.30 28.22
C LYS A 4 -26.67 -8.32 28.27
N GLY A 5 -26.08 -9.49 28.52
CA GLY A 5 -24.65 -9.69 28.35
C GLY A 5 -24.21 -9.29 26.93
N PRO A 6 -22.90 -8.99 26.68
CA PRO A 6 -22.43 -8.61 25.39
C PRO A 6 -22.80 -9.69 24.37
N SER A 7 -23.62 -9.33 23.41
CA SER A 7 -23.95 -10.22 22.27
C SER A 7 -22.67 -10.46 21.47
N PHE A 8 -22.28 -11.70 21.28
CA PHE A 8 -21.14 -12.07 20.40
C PHE A 8 -21.26 -11.47 18.99
N ALA A 9 -22.47 -11.16 18.53
CA ALA A 9 -22.73 -10.45 17.29
C ALA A 9 -22.01 -9.10 17.20
N ASN A 10 -21.78 -8.41 18.31
CA ASN A 10 -21.16 -7.08 18.31
C ASN A 10 -19.64 -7.11 18.05
N VAL A 11 -18.97 -8.24 18.28
CA VAL A 11 -17.52 -8.36 18.09
C VAL A 11 -17.14 -8.32 16.62
N TYR A 12 -18.01 -8.87 15.75
CA TYR A 12 -17.77 -8.98 14.30
C TYR A 12 -18.48 -7.89 13.49
N THR A 13 -19.36 -7.11 14.12
CA THR A 13 -20.10 -6.03 13.45
C THR A 13 -19.12 -5.01 12.87
N GLY A 14 -19.28 -4.69 11.58
CA GLY A 14 -18.46 -3.71 10.89
C GLY A 14 -17.05 -4.17 10.51
N LYS A 15 -16.74 -5.46 10.61
CA LYS A 15 -15.44 -6.05 10.25
C LYS A 15 -15.60 -7.30 9.40
N ALA A 16 -14.68 -7.48 8.45
CA ALA A 16 -14.56 -8.70 7.65
C ALA A 16 -13.10 -9.14 7.54
N LEU A 17 -12.88 -10.33 7.02
CA LEU A 17 -11.57 -10.94 6.84
C LEU A 17 -11.32 -11.24 5.36
N ILE A 18 -10.09 -11.03 4.92
CA ILE A 18 -9.55 -11.63 3.69
C ILE A 18 -8.47 -12.62 4.12
N ALA A 19 -8.56 -13.84 3.63
CA ALA A 19 -7.47 -14.82 3.78
C ALA A 19 -6.28 -14.41 2.93
N ASP A 20 -5.09 -14.45 3.52
CA ASP A 20 -3.84 -14.05 2.88
C ASP A 20 -2.75 -15.10 3.21
N PRO A 21 -1.99 -15.60 2.22
CA PRO A 21 -1.00 -16.63 2.45
C PRO A 21 0.19 -16.19 3.30
N ILE A 22 0.40 -14.87 3.45
CA ILE A 22 1.51 -14.29 4.23
C ILE A 22 1.08 -13.99 5.66
N TYR A 23 -0.10 -13.36 5.83
CA TYR A 23 -0.59 -12.86 7.12
C TYR A 23 -1.69 -13.72 7.72
N GLN A 24 -2.05 -14.81 7.10
CA GLN A 24 -3.22 -15.64 7.41
C GLN A 24 -4.52 -14.88 7.16
N TYR A 25 -4.73 -13.75 7.82
CA TYR A 25 -5.92 -12.91 7.66
C TYR A 25 -5.57 -11.44 7.70
N ALA A 26 -6.10 -10.68 6.76
CA ALA A 26 -6.17 -9.23 6.79
C ALA A 26 -7.60 -8.80 7.16
N TRP A 27 -7.74 -8.03 8.22
CA TRP A 27 -9.02 -7.43 8.63
C TRP A 27 -9.28 -6.16 7.83
N PHE A 28 -10.55 -5.87 7.60
CA PHE A 28 -10.98 -4.60 7.00
C PHE A 28 -12.37 -4.20 7.47
N THR A 29 -12.67 -2.90 7.39
CA THR A 29 -13.98 -2.37 7.79
C THR A 29 -15.03 -2.61 6.72
N VAL A 30 -16.24 -2.97 7.15
CA VAL A 30 -17.43 -3.15 6.29
C VAL A 30 -18.60 -2.38 6.90
N PRO A 31 -19.66 -2.02 6.12
CA PRO A 31 -20.82 -1.32 6.66
C PRO A 31 -21.41 -2.00 7.90
N ALA A 32 -21.80 -1.22 8.87
CA ALA A 32 -22.42 -1.66 10.11
C ALA A 32 -23.76 -0.92 10.37
N PRO A 33 -24.70 -1.53 11.12
CA PRO A 33 -26.01 -0.92 11.40
C PRO A 33 -25.94 0.44 12.08
N ASP A 34 -24.89 0.67 12.89
CA ASP A 34 -24.72 1.88 13.70
C ASP A 34 -23.83 2.93 13.01
N ASP A 35 -23.47 2.74 11.73
CA ASP A 35 -22.66 3.70 10.98
C ASP A 35 -23.42 5.02 10.78
N PHE A 36 -22.67 6.12 10.73
CA PHE A 36 -23.24 7.42 10.40
C PHE A 36 -23.84 7.40 8.97
N PRO A 37 -24.87 8.20 8.71
CA PRO A 37 -25.41 8.31 7.35
C PRO A 37 -24.31 8.66 6.33
N ASN A 38 -24.21 7.85 5.28
CA ASN A 38 -23.19 7.95 4.22
C ASN A 38 -21.75 7.66 4.66
N GLU A 39 -21.51 7.11 5.84
CA GLU A 39 -20.19 6.63 6.23
C GLU A 39 -19.70 5.60 5.21
N LYS A 40 -18.42 5.72 4.86
CA LYS A 40 -17.71 4.80 3.98
C LYS A 40 -16.73 3.96 4.79
N THR A 41 -16.37 2.83 4.23
CA THR A 41 -15.51 1.84 4.86
C THR A 41 -14.37 1.46 3.92
N GLU A 42 -13.37 0.73 4.42
CA GLU A 42 -12.32 0.16 3.57
C GLU A 42 -12.91 -0.73 2.46
N LYS A 43 -14.03 -1.43 2.74
CA LYS A 43 -14.74 -2.21 1.72
C LYS A 43 -15.11 -1.35 0.51
N ASP A 44 -15.63 -0.14 0.71
CA ASP A 44 -15.99 0.75 -0.39
C ASP A 44 -14.77 1.15 -1.24
N LEU A 45 -13.59 1.32 -0.62
CA LEU A 45 -12.34 1.55 -1.35
C LEU A 45 -11.85 0.30 -2.08
N ILE A 46 -11.86 -0.85 -1.39
CA ILE A 46 -11.45 -2.15 -1.95
C ILE A 46 -12.33 -2.50 -3.16
N ASP A 47 -13.64 -2.28 -3.07
CA ASP A 47 -14.60 -2.57 -4.14
C ASP A 47 -14.63 -1.50 -5.25
N SER A 48 -13.90 -0.38 -5.08
CA SER A 48 -13.81 0.62 -6.13
C SER A 48 -13.17 0.05 -7.40
N ALA A 49 -13.63 0.51 -8.57
CA ALA A 49 -13.07 0.06 -9.84
C ALA A 49 -11.55 0.27 -9.93
N TRP A 50 -11.02 1.32 -9.29
CA TRP A 50 -9.60 1.62 -9.25
C TRP A 50 -8.77 0.58 -8.50
N VAL A 51 -9.23 0.12 -7.35
CA VAL A 51 -8.54 -0.92 -6.58
C VAL A 51 -8.79 -2.29 -7.21
N GLN A 52 -10.02 -2.58 -7.70
CA GLN A 52 -10.34 -3.85 -8.36
C GLN A 52 -9.54 -4.04 -9.66
N ARG A 53 -9.20 -2.97 -10.38
CA ARG A 53 -8.33 -3.02 -11.56
C ARG A 53 -6.98 -3.68 -11.27
N LEU A 54 -6.43 -3.47 -10.06
CA LEU A 54 -5.14 -4.06 -9.65
C LEU A 54 -5.15 -5.60 -9.64
N ARG A 55 -6.32 -6.25 -9.67
CA ARG A 55 -6.42 -7.72 -9.84
C ARG A 55 -5.94 -8.19 -11.20
N ARG A 56 -5.97 -7.30 -12.19
CA ARG A 56 -5.59 -7.57 -13.58
C ARG A 56 -4.23 -6.98 -13.95
N ILE A 57 -3.44 -6.59 -12.94
CA ILE A 57 -2.06 -6.14 -13.10
C ILE A 57 -1.19 -7.02 -12.21
N HIS A 58 -0.29 -7.78 -12.81
CA HIS A 58 0.58 -8.71 -12.09
C HIS A 58 1.66 -7.95 -11.32
N GLN A 59 2.01 -8.48 -10.14
CA GLN A 59 3.06 -7.89 -9.31
C GLN A 59 4.44 -8.04 -9.98
N LEU A 60 4.72 -9.21 -10.53
CA LEU A 60 6.05 -9.58 -11.01
C LEU A 60 6.24 -9.46 -12.53
N GLN A 61 5.34 -8.72 -13.22
CA GLN A 61 5.54 -8.39 -14.64
C GLN A 61 5.95 -9.63 -15.48
N SER A 62 7.10 -9.57 -16.16
CA SER A 62 7.66 -10.64 -16.97
C SER A 62 8.26 -11.79 -16.16
N ALA A 63 8.61 -11.59 -14.87
CA ALA A 63 9.17 -12.65 -14.03
C ALA A 63 8.18 -13.82 -13.80
N ARG A 64 6.86 -13.58 -13.86
CA ARG A 64 5.83 -14.62 -13.78
C ARG A 64 5.95 -15.68 -14.89
N TRP A 65 6.48 -15.34 -16.02
CA TRP A 65 6.72 -16.31 -17.12
C TRP A 65 7.91 -17.23 -16.85
N VAL A 66 8.76 -16.87 -15.89
CA VAL A 66 9.90 -17.70 -15.45
C VAL A 66 9.55 -18.50 -14.19
N TYR A 67 8.73 -17.91 -13.30
CA TYR A 67 8.30 -18.50 -12.03
C TYR A 67 6.80 -18.81 -12.08
N PRO A 68 6.38 -20.04 -12.39
CA PRO A 68 5.00 -20.39 -12.72
C PRO A 68 3.97 -20.11 -11.61
N ALA A 69 4.39 -20.09 -10.34
CA ALA A 69 3.50 -19.78 -9.21
C ALA A 69 3.39 -18.26 -8.93
N ALA A 70 4.19 -17.42 -9.60
CA ALA A 70 4.25 -15.98 -9.38
C ALA A 70 3.15 -15.21 -10.13
N GLU A 71 1.91 -15.71 -10.07
CA GLU A 71 0.73 -15.15 -10.72
C GLU A 71 -0.06 -14.18 -9.81
N HIS A 72 0.51 -13.78 -8.67
CA HIS A 72 -0.14 -12.83 -7.78
C HIS A 72 -0.20 -11.42 -8.38
N SER A 73 -1.29 -10.74 -8.06
CA SER A 73 -1.59 -9.42 -8.57
C SER A 73 -1.20 -8.31 -7.60
N ARG A 74 -1.12 -7.08 -8.09
CA ARG A 74 -0.95 -5.88 -7.26
C ARG A 74 -2.08 -5.69 -6.26
N PHE A 75 -3.26 -6.24 -6.51
CA PHE A 75 -4.35 -6.23 -5.54
C PHE A 75 -3.99 -6.96 -4.24
N GLN A 76 -3.41 -8.16 -4.35
CA GLN A 76 -3.01 -8.93 -3.16
C GLN A 76 -1.91 -8.21 -2.37
N HIS A 77 -0.93 -7.63 -3.07
CA HIS A 77 0.10 -6.78 -2.48
C HIS A 77 -0.49 -5.56 -1.78
N SER A 78 -1.41 -4.83 -2.42
CA SER A 78 -2.07 -3.66 -1.82
C SER A 78 -2.84 -4.01 -0.54
N ILE A 79 -3.53 -5.16 -0.49
CA ILE A 79 -4.20 -5.65 0.73
C ILE A 79 -3.17 -5.97 1.82
N GLY A 80 -2.07 -6.62 1.47
CA GLY A 80 -0.99 -6.93 2.41
C GLY A 80 -0.32 -5.67 2.96
N THR A 81 -0.02 -4.70 2.09
CA THR A 81 0.55 -3.40 2.48
C THR A 81 -0.41 -2.62 3.38
N MET A 82 -1.72 -2.62 3.07
CA MET A 82 -2.75 -2.07 3.96
C MET A 82 -2.68 -2.69 5.36
N HIS A 83 -2.59 -4.02 5.43
CA HIS A 83 -2.53 -4.75 6.70
C HIS A 83 -1.29 -4.38 7.51
N ILE A 84 -0.08 -4.48 6.92
CA ILE A 84 1.18 -4.11 7.59
C ILE A 84 1.15 -2.64 8.04
N ALA A 85 0.70 -1.73 7.19
CA ALA A 85 0.66 -0.30 7.50
C ALA A 85 -0.19 -0.02 8.75
N GLY A 86 -1.34 -0.67 8.89
CA GLY A 86 -2.18 -0.59 10.09
C GLY A 86 -1.48 -1.14 11.34
N GLU A 87 -0.83 -2.30 11.21
CA GLU A 87 -0.10 -2.90 12.32
C GLU A 87 1.07 -2.02 12.79
N PHE A 88 1.83 -1.42 11.88
CA PHE A 88 2.87 -0.45 12.23
C PHE A 88 2.29 0.81 12.84
N GLY A 89 1.17 1.32 12.31
CA GLY A 89 0.49 2.51 12.84
C GLY A 89 0.09 2.36 14.30
N LYS A 90 -0.56 1.27 14.65
CA LYS A 90 -0.93 0.95 16.03
C LYS A 90 0.27 0.81 16.95
N TYR A 91 1.27 0.06 16.50
CA TYR A 91 2.45 -0.25 17.30
C TYR A 91 3.30 1.00 17.58
N LEU A 92 3.50 1.84 16.57
CA LEU A 92 4.36 3.02 16.67
C LEU A 92 3.67 4.24 17.30
N TYR A 93 2.35 4.18 17.50
CA TYR A 93 1.54 5.31 17.96
C TYR A 93 2.08 5.97 19.24
N GLU A 94 2.40 5.17 20.26
CA GLU A 94 2.86 5.71 21.55
C GLU A 94 4.19 6.46 21.43
N SER A 95 5.15 5.93 20.70
CA SER A 95 6.43 6.62 20.48
C SER A 95 6.24 7.92 19.67
N LEU A 96 5.34 7.89 18.69
CA LEU A 96 5.02 9.08 17.88
C LEU A 96 4.29 10.14 18.72
N ARG A 97 3.35 9.74 19.59
CA ARG A 97 2.61 10.63 20.48
C ARG A 97 3.51 11.35 21.49
N GLN A 98 4.57 10.69 21.97
CA GLN A 98 5.55 11.31 22.88
C GLN A 98 6.31 12.47 22.22
N ILE A 99 6.50 12.46 20.90
CA ILE A 99 7.25 13.49 20.17
C ILE A 99 6.36 14.46 19.39
N CYS A 100 5.11 14.09 19.15
CA CYS A 100 4.09 14.89 18.47
C CYS A 100 2.80 14.89 19.31
N PRO A 101 2.66 15.77 20.30
CA PRO A 101 1.47 15.80 21.16
C PRO A 101 0.17 16.15 20.42
N ASP A 102 0.28 16.77 19.25
CA ASP A 102 -0.80 17.19 18.34
C ASP A 102 -1.22 16.08 17.35
N ILE A 103 -0.72 14.86 17.54
CA ILE A 103 -1.07 13.71 16.68
C ILE A 103 -2.58 13.38 16.81
N PRO A 104 -3.25 13.04 15.70
CA PRO A 104 -4.61 12.50 15.74
C PRO A 104 -4.72 11.20 16.54
N SER A 105 -5.96 10.75 16.79
CA SER A 105 -6.23 9.51 17.56
C SER A 105 -5.57 8.28 16.93
N ILE A 106 -5.33 7.25 17.73
CA ILE A 106 -4.74 5.99 17.30
C ILE A 106 -5.56 5.36 16.16
N HIS A 107 -6.89 5.44 16.22
CA HIS A 107 -7.77 4.88 15.19
C HIS A 107 -7.67 5.64 13.88
N PHE A 108 -7.50 6.97 13.96
CA PHE A 108 -7.22 7.79 12.78
C PHE A 108 -5.88 7.41 12.15
N ILE A 109 -4.82 7.30 12.95
CA ILE A 109 -3.47 6.97 12.44
C ILE A 109 -3.44 5.57 11.83
N GLU A 110 -4.09 4.59 12.48
CA GLU A 110 -4.23 3.25 11.91
C GLU A 110 -4.88 3.32 10.54
N GLU A 111 -6.07 3.93 10.42
CA GLU A 111 -6.80 3.99 9.17
C GLU A 111 -6.08 4.81 8.10
N PHE A 112 -5.47 5.92 8.50
CA PHE A 112 -4.69 6.79 7.62
C PHE A 112 -3.57 6.01 6.91
N LEU A 113 -2.81 5.21 7.64
CA LEU A 113 -1.75 4.38 7.11
C LEU A 113 -2.29 3.20 6.29
N ARG A 114 -3.41 2.60 6.72
CA ARG A 114 -4.07 1.51 6.01
C ARG A 114 -4.55 1.95 4.64
N VAL A 115 -5.23 3.09 4.56
CA VAL A 115 -5.69 3.67 3.29
C VAL A 115 -4.52 4.04 2.39
N ALA A 116 -3.44 4.61 2.96
CA ALA A 116 -2.23 4.90 2.19
C ALA A 116 -1.58 3.60 1.65
N GLY A 117 -1.48 2.55 2.47
CA GLY A 117 -0.98 1.24 2.05
C GLY A 117 -1.84 0.58 0.99
N LEU A 118 -3.18 0.67 1.08
CA LEU A 118 -4.10 0.15 0.06
C LEU A 118 -3.93 0.85 -1.29
N LEU A 119 -3.68 2.15 -1.27
CA LEU A 119 -3.73 3.00 -2.46
C LEU A 119 -2.37 3.39 -3.03
N HIS A 120 -1.24 2.97 -2.40
CA HIS A 120 0.09 3.41 -2.83
C HIS A 120 0.39 3.04 -4.29
N ASP A 121 -0.06 1.88 -4.73
CA ASP A 121 0.15 1.30 -6.07
C ASP A 121 -1.02 1.51 -7.04
N VAL A 122 -2.08 2.27 -6.66
CA VAL A 122 -3.30 2.42 -7.46
C VAL A 122 -3.06 3.05 -8.84
N GLY A 123 -1.94 3.74 -8.99
CA GLY A 123 -1.54 4.38 -10.24
C GLY A 123 -0.77 3.51 -11.22
N HIS A 124 -0.40 2.27 -10.88
CA HIS A 124 0.31 1.39 -11.82
C HIS A 124 -0.52 1.05 -13.06
N GLY A 125 0.16 1.00 -14.21
CA GLY A 125 -0.33 0.46 -15.47
C GLY A 125 0.06 -1.00 -15.66
N PRO A 126 -0.32 -1.59 -16.82
CA PRO A 126 0.10 -2.93 -17.19
C PRO A 126 1.64 -3.06 -17.20
N PHE A 127 2.15 -4.20 -16.75
CA PHE A 127 3.58 -4.44 -16.57
C PHE A 127 4.27 -3.53 -15.53
N GLY A 128 3.52 -2.88 -14.63
CA GLY A 128 4.07 -2.17 -13.47
C GLY A 128 5.14 -1.13 -13.80
N HIS A 129 6.35 -1.26 -13.23
CA HIS A 129 7.44 -0.32 -13.46
C HIS A 129 7.94 -0.30 -14.90
N PHE A 130 7.81 -1.40 -15.65
CA PHE A 130 8.14 -1.43 -17.05
C PHE A 130 7.29 -0.44 -17.87
N PHE A 131 6.02 -0.29 -17.48
CA PHE A 131 5.13 0.72 -18.06
C PHE A 131 5.57 2.15 -17.74
N ASP A 132 6.05 2.39 -16.52
CA ASP A 132 6.59 3.69 -16.13
C ASP A 132 7.77 4.08 -17.03
N ASP A 133 8.75 3.16 -17.17
CA ASP A 133 10.01 3.40 -17.85
C ASP A 133 9.87 3.49 -19.39
N HIS A 134 8.86 2.84 -19.97
CA HIS A 134 8.76 2.70 -21.42
C HIS A 134 7.53 3.37 -22.04
N PHE A 135 6.58 3.83 -21.21
CA PHE A 135 5.40 4.55 -21.71
C PHE A 135 5.13 5.85 -20.96
N LEU A 136 5.11 5.85 -19.61
CA LEU A 136 4.80 7.07 -18.86
C LEU A 136 5.90 8.12 -18.94
N ASP A 137 7.15 7.73 -19.16
CA ASP A 137 8.30 8.62 -19.28
C ASP A 137 8.11 9.70 -20.35
N GLN A 138 7.44 9.38 -21.48
CA GLN A 138 7.16 10.35 -22.56
C GLN A 138 6.26 11.50 -22.11
N PHE A 139 5.49 11.33 -21.03
CA PHE A 139 4.63 12.35 -20.43
C PHE A 139 5.25 12.98 -19.18
N GLY A 140 6.45 12.56 -18.77
CA GLY A 140 7.07 12.97 -17.52
C GLY A 140 6.29 12.47 -16.29
N LEU A 141 5.57 11.35 -16.40
CA LEU A 141 4.71 10.76 -15.38
C LEU A 141 5.36 9.52 -14.77
N THR A 142 4.94 9.21 -13.52
CA THR A 142 5.17 7.94 -12.85
C THR A 142 3.84 7.41 -12.29
N HIS A 143 3.78 6.12 -11.99
CA HIS A 143 2.60 5.54 -11.32
C HIS A 143 2.24 6.28 -10.02
N GLU A 144 3.23 6.78 -9.27
CA GLU A 144 2.97 7.57 -8.05
C GLU A 144 2.24 8.89 -8.34
N VAL A 145 2.61 9.61 -9.42
CA VAL A 145 1.92 10.84 -9.84
C VAL A 145 0.49 10.55 -10.24
N LEU A 146 0.28 9.47 -11.00
CA LEU A 146 -1.06 9.01 -11.36
C LEU A 146 -1.84 8.54 -10.14
N GLY A 147 -1.20 7.80 -9.22
CA GLY A 147 -1.78 7.40 -7.95
C GLY A 147 -2.29 8.59 -7.13
N GLN A 148 -1.48 9.65 -7.00
CA GLN A 148 -1.90 10.89 -6.35
C GLN A 148 -3.12 11.54 -7.05
N ALA A 149 -3.16 11.53 -8.37
CA ALA A 149 -4.29 12.09 -9.13
C ALA A 149 -5.57 11.26 -8.91
N ILE A 150 -5.47 9.92 -8.93
CA ILE A 150 -6.57 9.00 -8.67
C ILE A 150 -7.10 9.18 -7.24
N VAL A 151 -6.23 9.18 -6.24
CA VAL A 151 -6.59 9.39 -4.83
C VAL A 151 -7.35 10.69 -4.64
N LYS A 152 -6.85 11.79 -5.17
CA LYS A 152 -7.48 13.11 -5.00
C LYS A 152 -8.76 13.30 -5.82
N ARG A 153 -8.75 12.90 -7.11
CA ARG A 153 -9.83 13.24 -8.05
C ARG A 153 -10.92 12.18 -8.14
N LYS A 154 -10.61 10.91 -7.88
CA LYS A 154 -11.53 9.78 -8.06
C LYS A 154 -11.98 9.14 -6.75
N LEU A 155 -11.07 8.96 -5.79
CA LEU A 155 -11.34 8.30 -4.52
C LEU A 155 -11.55 9.27 -3.35
N GLY A 156 -11.28 10.57 -3.54
CA GLY A 156 -11.26 11.57 -2.48
C GLY A 156 -12.55 11.65 -1.67
N ARG A 157 -13.72 11.46 -2.29
CA ARG A 157 -15.00 11.43 -1.56
C ARG A 157 -15.11 10.21 -0.65
N LEU A 158 -14.79 9.01 -1.17
CA LEU A 158 -14.81 7.78 -0.37
C LEU A 158 -13.88 7.91 0.84
N ILE A 159 -12.65 8.40 0.63
CA ILE A 159 -11.67 8.60 1.69
C ILE A 159 -12.20 9.55 2.77
N ARG A 160 -12.76 10.69 2.38
CA ARG A 160 -13.26 11.69 3.34
C ARG A 160 -14.45 11.21 4.16
N ASP A 161 -15.17 10.20 3.72
CA ASP A 161 -16.36 9.69 4.38
C ASP A 161 -16.09 8.47 5.28
N ILE A 162 -14.83 8.00 5.37
CA ILE A 162 -14.38 7.00 6.35
C ILE A 162 -14.30 7.64 7.74
N ARG A 163 -14.80 6.93 8.78
CA ARG A 163 -14.85 7.43 10.17
C ARG A 163 -14.25 6.49 11.20
N ARG A 164 -13.78 5.34 10.80
CA ARG A 164 -13.23 4.33 11.71
C ARG A 164 -12.16 3.49 11.04
N SER A 165 -11.35 2.87 11.87
CA SER A 165 -10.43 1.78 11.55
C SER A 165 -11.01 0.44 12.05
N PRO A 166 -10.37 -0.70 11.74
CA PRO A 166 -10.74 -1.97 12.35
C PRO A 166 -10.66 -1.98 13.88
N SER A 167 -9.84 -1.12 14.50
CA SER A 167 -9.70 -1.06 15.96
C SER A 167 -10.68 -0.12 16.66
N GLY A 168 -11.31 0.83 15.93
CA GLY A 168 -12.29 1.75 16.52
C GLY A 168 -12.54 3.01 15.70
N SER A 169 -13.45 3.85 16.22
CA SER A 169 -13.88 5.09 15.57
C SER A 169 -12.89 6.24 15.81
N PHE A 170 -12.83 7.17 14.87
CA PHE A 170 -12.04 8.40 14.99
C PHE A 170 -12.55 9.29 16.12
N ALA A 171 -11.68 10.14 16.63
CA ALA A 171 -12.10 11.18 17.56
C ALA A 171 -12.98 12.22 16.84
N ARG A 172 -13.79 12.95 17.62
CA ARG A 172 -14.72 13.94 17.09
C ARG A 172 -13.97 15.02 16.27
N GLY A 173 -14.39 15.19 15.03
CA GLY A 173 -13.82 16.20 14.11
C GLY A 173 -12.65 15.67 13.28
N GLU A 174 -12.13 14.49 13.54
CA GLU A 174 -11.09 13.88 12.69
C GLU A 174 -11.69 13.42 11.36
N ARG A 175 -10.92 13.65 10.30
CA ARG A 175 -11.29 13.29 8.93
C ARG A 175 -10.06 12.99 8.10
N LEU A 176 -10.10 11.91 7.33
CA LEU A 176 -9.06 11.63 6.34
C LEU A 176 -9.08 12.64 5.20
N GLU A 177 -7.92 13.16 4.85
CA GLU A 177 -7.76 14.08 3.73
C GLU A 177 -6.96 13.42 2.61
N PRO A 178 -7.53 13.31 1.39
CA PRO A 178 -6.86 12.69 0.24
C PRO A 178 -5.49 13.30 -0.09
N GLU A 179 -5.32 14.59 0.19
CA GLU A 179 -4.06 15.31 0.00
C GLU A 179 -2.96 14.83 0.94
N GLN A 180 -3.31 14.39 2.15
CA GLN A 180 -2.37 13.81 3.10
C GLN A 180 -2.04 12.35 2.74
N ILE A 181 -3.02 11.57 2.26
CA ILE A 181 -2.77 10.23 1.72
C ILE A 181 -1.84 10.30 0.50
N ALA A 182 -2.14 11.20 -0.45
CA ALA A 182 -1.31 11.43 -1.63
C ALA A 182 0.14 11.84 -1.28
N TYR A 183 0.33 12.58 -0.19
CA TYR A 183 1.65 12.97 0.32
C TYR A 183 2.48 11.76 0.82
N LEU A 184 1.85 10.74 1.39
CA LEU A 184 2.56 9.51 1.77
C LEU A 184 3.01 8.71 0.54
N ILE A 185 2.22 8.69 -0.53
CA ILE A 185 2.51 7.94 -1.78
C ILE A 185 3.73 8.55 -2.48
N LYS A 186 3.74 9.85 -2.70
CA LYS A 186 4.87 10.56 -3.32
C LYS A 186 5.11 11.91 -2.67
N MET A 187 6.35 12.18 -2.36
CA MET A 187 6.75 13.50 -1.86
C MET A 187 6.58 14.55 -2.96
N PRO A 188 5.86 15.65 -2.70
CA PRO A 188 5.84 16.75 -3.64
C PRO A 188 7.23 17.37 -3.77
N GLU A 189 7.56 17.85 -4.95
CA GLU A 189 8.75 18.68 -5.16
C GLU A 189 8.59 19.97 -4.39
N GLY A 190 9.46 20.22 -3.39
CA GLY A 190 9.43 21.44 -2.60
C GLY A 190 9.53 21.24 -1.09
N LYS A 191 9.26 22.33 -0.33
CA LYS A 191 9.49 22.35 1.12
C LYS A 191 8.43 21.58 1.89
N ASP A 192 8.82 20.46 2.45
CA ASP A 192 8.04 19.59 3.34
C ASP A 192 7.67 20.26 4.69
N ARG A 193 8.32 21.38 5.01
CA ARG A 193 8.22 22.08 6.30
C ARG A 193 6.83 22.62 6.68
N MET A 194 5.89 22.65 5.73
CA MET A 194 4.52 23.15 5.98
C MET A 194 3.54 22.05 6.44
N LYS A 195 3.95 20.78 6.41
CA LYS A 195 3.10 19.68 6.88
C LYS A 195 3.26 19.46 8.39
N PRO A 196 2.22 18.99 9.09
CA PRO A 196 2.34 18.60 10.49
C PRO A 196 3.51 17.61 10.72
N ARG A 197 4.20 17.75 11.85
CA ARG A 197 5.40 16.93 12.14
C ARG A 197 5.09 15.43 12.14
N TRP A 198 3.96 15.03 12.70
CA TRP A 198 3.54 13.64 12.71
C TRP A 198 3.39 13.05 11.29
N LEU A 199 2.89 13.84 10.34
CA LEU A 199 2.71 13.41 8.96
C LEU A 199 4.07 13.24 8.24
N GLN A 200 5.03 14.15 8.49
CA GLN A 200 6.39 14.02 7.97
C GLN A 200 7.09 12.77 8.49
N LEU A 201 6.88 12.43 9.77
CA LEU A 201 7.45 11.23 10.38
C LEU A 201 6.82 9.95 9.83
N LEU A 202 5.48 9.88 9.74
CA LEU A 202 4.78 8.72 9.18
C LEU A 202 5.17 8.43 7.73
N ARG A 203 5.55 9.45 6.96
CA ARG A 203 6.01 9.26 5.60
C ARG A 203 7.25 8.34 5.52
N GLN A 204 8.06 8.28 6.56
CA GLN A 204 9.22 7.38 6.60
C GLN A 204 8.85 5.89 6.57
N LEU A 205 7.58 5.55 6.83
CA LEU A 205 7.06 4.20 6.63
C LEU A 205 6.81 3.86 5.14
N PHE A 206 6.80 4.87 4.26
CA PHE A 206 6.65 4.73 2.81
C PHE A 206 7.91 5.11 2.03
N SER A 207 8.95 5.63 2.69
CA SER A 207 10.22 5.98 2.05
C SER A 207 11.39 5.83 3.03
N GLY A 208 12.16 4.78 2.89
CA GLY A 208 13.27 4.49 3.80
C GLY A 208 13.97 3.18 3.46
N ILE A 209 14.85 2.73 4.37
CA ILE A 209 15.58 1.47 4.22
C ILE A 209 14.63 0.27 4.20
N TYR A 210 13.61 0.31 5.05
CA TYR A 210 12.48 -0.61 5.05
C TYR A 210 11.18 0.19 5.13
N THR A 211 10.19 -0.20 4.32
CA THR A 211 8.89 0.44 4.21
C THR A 211 7.79 -0.60 4.33
N VAL A 212 6.57 -0.19 4.61
CA VAL A 212 5.42 -1.12 4.68
C VAL A 212 5.18 -1.80 3.33
N ASP A 213 5.48 -1.13 2.23
CA ASP A 213 5.46 -1.67 0.88
C ASP A 213 6.49 -2.79 0.70
N ASN A 214 7.78 -2.49 0.92
CA ASN A 214 8.82 -3.48 0.67
C ASN A 214 8.84 -4.63 1.69
N LEU A 215 8.29 -4.44 2.88
CA LEU A 215 8.08 -5.53 3.84
C LEU A 215 7.02 -6.53 3.33
N ASP A 216 5.97 -6.06 2.62
CA ASP A 216 5.02 -6.97 2.01
C ASP A 216 5.61 -7.65 0.78
N TYR A 217 6.07 -6.88 -0.25
CA TYR A 217 6.45 -7.49 -1.50
C TYR A 217 7.65 -8.44 -1.36
N VAL A 218 8.64 -8.14 -0.55
CA VAL A 218 9.80 -9.03 -0.35
C VAL A 218 9.35 -10.39 0.18
N GLN A 219 8.44 -10.42 1.13
CA GLN A 219 7.94 -11.67 1.67
C GLN A 219 6.96 -12.37 0.71
N ARG A 220 6.06 -11.62 0.10
CA ARG A 220 5.05 -12.14 -0.83
C ARG A 220 5.68 -12.70 -2.10
N ASP A 221 6.58 -11.97 -2.72
CA ASP A 221 7.25 -12.38 -3.94
C ASP A 221 8.12 -13.63 -3.70
N ALA A 222 8.82 -13.66 -2.58
CA ALA A 222 9.60 -14.84 -2.20
C ALA A 222 8.73 -16.08 -2.01
N TYR A 223 7.59 -15.95 -1.34
CA TYR A 223 6.62 -17.02 -1.15
C TYR A 223 6.03 -17.49 -2.49
N MET A 224 5.56 -16.55 -3.31
CA MET A 224 4.87 -16.83 -4.56
C MET A 224 5.81 -17.33 -5.65
N THR A 225 7.09 -16.96 -5.65
CA THR A 225 8.09 -17.53 -6.57
C THR A 225 8.61 -18.87 -6.11
N GLY A 226 8.33 -19.27 -4.88
CA GLY A 226 8.91 -20.47 -4.26
C GLY A 226 10.40 -20.31 -3.93
N PHE A 227 10.91 -19.07 -3.99
CA PHE A 227 12.34 -18.80 -3.79
C PHE A 227 12.77 -19.01 -2.34
N SER A 228 11.93 -18.62 -1.36
CA SER A 228 12.12 -18.94 0.06
C SER A 228 10.83 -18.69 0.85
N LEU A 229 10.60 -19.47 1.93
CA LEU A 229 9.36 -19.42 2.70
C LEU A 229 9.45 -18.63 4.02
N ASP A 230 10.65 -18.36 4.54
CA ASP A 230 10.84 -17.73 5.86
C ASP A 230 11.97 -16.71 5.81
N ILE A 231 11.70 -15.59 5.14
CA ILE A 231 12.75 -14.65 4.79
C ILE A 231 12.80 -13.46 5.75
N VAL A 232 11.65 -12.93 6.18
CA VAL A 232 11.56 -11.66 6.90
C VAL A 232 10.88 -11.83 8.24
N ASP A 233 11.58 -11.49 9.31
CA ASP A 233 11.00 -11.41 10.65
C ASP A 233 10.39 -10.01 10.88
N ILE A 234 9.22 -9.77 10.25
CA ILE A 234 8.50 -8.49 10.34
C ILE A 234 8.11 -8.19 11.79
N THR A 235 7.73 -9.20 12.56
CA THR A 235 7.33 -9.03 13.95
C THR A 235 8.48 -8.49 14.80
N ARG A 236 9.67 -9.05 14.63
CA ARG A 236 10.87 -8.58 15.33
C ARG A 236 11.31 -7.21 14.85
N LEU A 237 11.26 -6.94 13.55
CA LEU A 237 11.59 -5.63 12.99
C LEU A 237 10.64 -4.57 13.54
N ARG A 238 9.32 -4.80 13.51
CA ARG A 238 8.31 -3.91 14.09
C ARG A 238 8.56 -3.70 15.59
N PHE A 239 8.82 -4.76 16.34
CA PHE A 239 9.01 -4.69 17.80
C PHE A 239 10.17 -3.77 18.20
N TYR A 240 11.26 -3.73 17.43
CA TYR A 240 12.42 -2.88 17.70
C TYR A 240 12.39 -1.54 16.96
N THR A 241 11.32 -1.21 16.24
CA THR A 241 11.14 0.07 15.55
C THR A 241 10.34 1.03 16.44
N PHE A 242 10.74 2.30 16.49
CA PHE A 242 10.05 3.37 17.20
C PHE A 242 10.41 4.73 16.61
N PHE A 243 9.64 5.76 16.94
CA PHE A 243 9.96 7.13 16.53
C PHE A 243 10.77 7.84 17.60
N THR A 244 11.76 8.61 17.14
CA THR A 244 12.51 9.62 17.91
C THR A 244 12.32 10.99 17.27
N ARG A 245 12.91 12.02 17.84
CA ARG A 245 12.89 13.37 17.23
C ARG A 245 13.61 13.42 15.88
N GLU A 246 14.56 12.54 15.65
CA GLU A 246 15.33 12.40 14.41
C GLU A 246 14.54 11.63 13.33
N GLY A 247 13.56 10.80 13.72
CA GLY A 247 12.73 10.03 12.79
C GLY A 247 12.50 8.59 13.22
N LEU A 248 12.18 7.75 12.22
CA LEU A 248 12.01 6.32 12.39
C LEU A 248 13.35 5.67 12.78
N THR A 249 13.37 5.06 13.93
CA THR A 249 14.59 4.54 14.55
C THR A 249 14.45 3.05 14.83
N LEU A 250 15.50 2.30 14.56
CA LEU A 250 15.60 0.87 14.90
C LEU A 250 16.55 0.68 16.09
N HIS A 251 16.07 0.04 17.14
CA HIS A 251 16.92 -0.35 18.26
C HIS A 251 18.01 -1.35 17.80
N GLN A 252 19.19 -1.29 18.40
CA GLN A 252 20.34 -2.14 18.04
C GLN A 252 19.99 -3.64 18.04
N ALA A 253 19.13 -4.11 18.94
CA ALA A 253 18.69 -5.51 19.00
C ALA A 253 17.85 -5.95 17.78
N GLY A 254 17.35 -5.00 16.97
CA GLY A 254 16.63 -5.24 15.74
C GLY A 254 17.49 -5.38 14.49
N THR A 255 18.80 -5.07 14.56
CA THR A 255 19.69 -5.03 13.40
C THR A 255 19.80 -6.37 12.68
N SER A 256 19.74 -7.49 13.42
CA SER A 256 19.76 -8.83 12.79
C SER A 256 18.52 -9.07 11.91
N ALA A 257 17.33 -8.61 12.33
CA ALA A 257 16.12 -8.72 11.53
C ALA A 257 16.19 -7.82 10.28
N LEU A 258 16.74 -6.60 10.42
CA LEU A 258 17.00 -5.71 9.29
C LEU A 258 17.99 -6.32 8.30
N SER A 259 19.08 -6.91 8.77
CA SER A 259 20.08 -7.55 7.89
C SER A 259 19.47 -8.73 7.12
N ARG A 260 18.66 -9.55 7.77
CA ARG A 260 17.93 -10.65 7.09
C ARG A 260 17.02 -10.10 6.00
N PHE A 261 16.24 -9.06 6.30
CA PHE A 261 15.37 -8.39 5.33
C PHE A 261 16.15 -7.85 4.12
N LEU A 262 17.26 -7.14 4.35
CA LEU A 262 18.08 -6.58 3.27
C LEU A 262 18.72 -7.67 2.40
N ASN A 263 19.16 -8.77 3.00
CA ASN A 263 19.70 -9.92 2.28
C ASN A 263 18.60 -10.61 1.45
N ALA A 264 17.41 -10.79 2.02
CA ALA A 264 16.26 -11.34 1.30
C ALA A 264 15.91 -10.48 0.07
N ARG A 265 15.84 -9.17 0.25
CA ARG A 265 15.62 -8.21 -0.83
C ARG A 265 16.69 -8.31 -1.91
N LEU A 266 17.97 -8.29 -1.53
CA LEU A 266 19.08 -8.45 -2.47
C LEU A 266 19.00 -9.76 -3.27
N ASN A 267 18.66 -10.86 -2.60
CA ASN A 267 18.52 -12.16 -3.24
C ASN A 267 17.37 -12.19 -4.26
N LEU A 268 16.22 -11.58 -3.93
CA LEU A 268 15.10 -11.44 -4.88
C LEU A 268 15.51 -10.60 -6.11
N TYR A 269 16.19 -9.48 -5.88
CA TYR A 269 16.69 -8.66 -6.98
C TYR A 269 17.61 -9.48 -7.90
N SER A 270 18.60 -10.16 -7.35
CA SER A 270 19.60 -10.89 -8.13
C SER A 270 19.04 -12.12 -8.85
N ASN A 271 18.09 -12.83 -8.24
CA ASN A 271 17.66 -14.14 -8.75
C ASN A 271 16.27 -14.11 -9.39
N VAL A 272 15.39 -13.19 -9.02
CA VAL A 272 14.02 -13.12 -9.54
C VAL A 272 13.86 -11.95 -10.51
N TYR A 273 14.01 -10.71 -10.04
CA TYR A 273 13.73 -9.53 -10.87
C TYR A 273 14.77 -9.33 -11.97
N TYR A 274 16.05 -9.60 -11.70
CA TYR A 274 17.13 -9.54 -12.68
C TYR A 274 17.56 -10.93 -13.20
N HIS A 275 16.65 -11.93 -13.09
CA HIS A 275 16.92 -13.22 -13.72
C HIS A 275 17.16 -13.04 -15.22
N ARG A 276 18.21 -13.72 -15.74
CA ARG A 276 18.64 -13.56 -17.14
C ARG A 276 17.51 -13.71 -18.17
N THR A 277 16.61 -14.70 -17.96
CA THR A 277 15.48 -14.94 -18.87
C THR A 277 14.42 -13.83 -18.72
N THR A 278 14.13 -13.37 -17.51
CA THR A 278 13.25 -12.22 -17.28
C THR A 278 13.76 -11.00 -18.02
N ARG A 279 15.06 -10.70 -17.90
CA ARG A 279 15.67 -9.56 -18.60
C ARG A 279 15.67 -9.70 -20.11
N ALA A 280 15.85 -10.91 -20.65
CA ALA A 280 15.73 -11.15 -22.08
C ALA A 280 14.30 -10.88 -22.58
N LEU A 281 13.28 -11.31 -21.84
CA LEU A 281 11.87 -11.04 -22.15
C LEU A 281 11.57 -9.54 -22.10
N ASP A 282 12.07 -8.82 -21.08
CA ASP A 282 11.91 -7.37 -20.97
C ASP A 282 12.52 -6.62 -22.18
N LEU A 283 13.71 -7.05 -22.64
CA LEU A 283 14.35 -6.44 -23.80
C LEU A 283 13.54 -6.63 -25.09
N HIS A 284 12.98 -7.82 -25.32
CA HIS A 284 12.10 -8.06 -26.46
C HIS A 284 10.79 -7.27 -26.35
N LEU A 285 10.21 -7.21 -25.16
CA LEU A 285 9.00 -6.41 -24.93
C LEU A 285 9.26 -4.92 -25.19
N GLN A 286 10.41 -4.41 -24.76
CA GLN A 286 10.81 -3.01 -24.95
C GLN A 286 10.83 -2.59 -26.43
N GLU A 287 11.24 -3.49 -27.34
CA GLU A 287 11.34 -3.19 -28.80
C GLU A 287 10.00 -2.77 -29.40
N ILE A 288 8.90 -3.30 -28.88
CA ILE A 288 7.55 -3.07 -29.45
C ILE A 288 6.62 -2.28 -28.52
N PHE A 289 6.98 -2.11 -27.24
CA PHE A 289 6.04 -1.68 -26.20
C PHE A 289 5.48 -0.29 -26.43
N ARG A 290 6.35 0.70 -26.64
CA ARG A 290 5.94 2.11 -26.81
C ARG A 290 5.03 2.31 -28.02
N ASP A 291 5.37 1.73 -29.14
CA ASP A 291 4.57 1.86 -30.36
C ASP A 291 3.22 1.16 -30.22
N THR A 292 3.21 -0.02 -29.61
CA THR A 292 1.98 -0.74 -29.29
C THR A 292 1.09 0.07 -28.35
N MET A 293 1.66 0.62 -27.29
CA MET A 293 0.91 1.42 -26.31
C MET A 293 0.37 2.73 -26.93
N ASN A 294 1.11 3.39 -27.81
CA ASN A 294 0.63 4.57 -28.50
C ASN A 294 -0.56 4.28 -29.43
N ILE A 295 -0.68 3.05 -29.94
CA ILE A 295 -1.85 2.62 -30.71
C ILE A 295 -3.02 2.28 -29.79
N LEU A 296 -2.78 1.51 -28.72
CA LEU A 296 -3.83 1.05 -27.81
C LEU A 296 -4.35 2.16 -26.90
N PHE A 297 -3.48 3.05 -26.49
CA PHE A 297 -3.80 4.14 -25.56
C PHE A 297 -3.11 5.45 -25.98
N PRO A 298 -3.61 6.13 -27.03
CA PRO A 298 -2.99 7.35 -27.59
C PRO A 298 -3.33 8.61 -26.75
N TYR A 299 -3.33 8.52 -25.44
CA TYR A 299 -3.72 9.61 -24.55
C TYR A 299 -2.68 9.86 -23.46
N ASP A 300 -2.62 11.09 -22.95
CA ASP A 300 -1.95 11.37 -21.68
C ASP A 300 -2.79 10.79 -20.52
N PRO A 301 -2.24 9.83 -19.74
CA PRO A 301 -2.96 9.18 -18.66
C PRO A 301 -3.44 10.15 -17.57
N SER A 302 -2.71 11.25 -17.32
CA SER A 302 -3.07 12.23 -16.29
C SER A 302 -4.31 13.06 -16.66
N VAL A 303 -4.54 13.21 -17.97
CA VAL A 303 -5.69 13.93 -18.54
C VAL A 303 -6.88 12.97 -18.70
N ARG A 304 -6.63 11.75 -19.15
CA ARG A 304 -7.67 10.76 -19.45
C ARG A 304 -7.69 9.61 -18.44
N LEU A 305 -7.82 9.95 -17.16
CA LEU A 305 -7.97 8.95 -16.09
C LEU A 305 -9.17 8.00 -16.30
N ASP A 306 -10.23 8.47 -16.96
CA ASP A 306 -11.38 7.63 -17.34
C ASP A 306 -10.97 6.46 -18.23
N ARG A 307 -10.15 6.73 -19.24
CA ARG A 307 -9.62 5.69 -20.12
C ARG A 307 -8.50 4.89 -19.46
N TYR A 308 -7.70 5.52 -18.61
CA TYR A 308 -6.65 4.84 -17.87
C TYR A 308 -7.19 3.76 -16.93
N LEU A 309 -8.40 3.94 -16.41
CA LEU A 309 -9.09 2.92 -15.61
C LEU A 309 -9.33 1.61 -16.38
N GLU A 310 -9.51 1.70 -17.70
CA GLU A 310 -9.78 0.55 -18.57
C GLU A 310 -8.50 -0.20 -18.98
N LEU A 311 -7.33 0.39 -18.70
CA LEU A 311 -6.04 -0.15 -19.16
C LEU A 311 -5.47 -1.12 -18.12
N ASP A 312 -5.37 -2.39 -18.48
CA ASP A 312 -4.80 -3.48 -17.69
C ASP A 312 -4.10 -4.52 -18.57
N GLU A 313 -3.79 -5.70 -18.08
CA GLU A 313 -3.06 -6.76 -18.81
C GLU A 313 -3.98 -7.79 -19.50
N TRP A 314 -5.31 -7.55 -19.51
CA TRP A 314 -6.29 -8.48 -20.09
C TRP A 314 -6.97 -7.91 -21.31
#